data_f73be2221ed9c921ac8e69d3f7c29c54
#
_entry.id   f73be2221ed9c921ac8e69d3f7c29c54
#
_cell.length_a   1.000
_cell.length_b   1.000
_cell.length_c   1.000
_cell.angle_alpha   90.00
_cell.angle_beta   90.00
_cell.angle_gamma   90.00
#
_symmetry.space_group_name_H-M   'P 1'
#
loop_
_entity.id
_entity.type
_entity.pdbx_description
1 polymer ?
#
loop_
_entity_poly.entity_id
_entity_poly.type
_entity_poly.pdbx_seq_one_letter_code
_entity_poly.pdbx_strand_id
1 'polypeptide(L)'
;MNKKSFYGLLLGLILLCIAFFGKYQQKTQLDHTNYLQSSRPTLFFHGYGSSANAEKHMTDAAKKAGVTQTVITANVADDGQVRLTGTIPKGAVNPIIKVEYQNNRTPDPKVISNYAYQVVKKLQETYHFKEMNLVAHSMGNMSVLYYLLEHGSDENLPKIIKQVAIANHVAGIEGMNLPQGLTLDTQTGIPSAMNEQYQHLLALREVYPENQIDVLNIYGDIGGETDGSVLNVSSKALRYLVAERAKSYREEKIDGKDAQHSQLHENPIVDKLLIQFLWGK
;
A
#
# COMPACT_ATOMS: atom_id res chain seq x y z
N MET A 1 2.25 57.28 15.30
CA MET A 1 3.19 56.18 15.61
C MET A 1 4.58 56.61 15.18
N ASN A 2 5.54 56.62 16.14
CA ASN A 2 6.89 57.15 15.87
C ASN A 2 7.66 56.19 14.96
N LYS A 3 8.44 56.69 13.95
CA LYS A 3 9.19 55.84 13.00
C LYS A 3 10.00 54.70 13.64
N LYS A 4 10.56 54.95 14.87
CA LYS A 4 11.27 53.94 15.62
C LYS A 4 10.38 52.78 16.10
N SER A 5 9.11 53.05 16.44
CA SER A 5 8.12 52.04 16.87
C SER A 5 7.64 51.20 15.70
N PHE A 6 7.54 51.82 14.50
CA PHE A 6 7.17 51.13 13.25
C PHE A 6 8.25 50.12 12.79
N TYR A 7 9.54 50.54 12.84
CA TYR A 7 10.65 49.64 12.48
C TYR A 7 10.82 48.50 13.51
N GLY A 8 10.56 48.74 14.79
CA GLY A 8 10.58 47.69 15.82
C GLY A 8 9.49 46.62 15.58
N LEU A 9 8.28 47.04 15.21
CA LEU A 9 7.16 46.14 14.91
C LEU A 9 7.42 45.32 13.64
N LEU A 10 8.00 45.96 12.61
CA LEU A 10 8.35 45.29 11.36
C LEU A 10 9.45 44.25 11.54
N LEU A 11 10.47 44.56 12.37
CA LEU A 11 11.56 43.62 12.70
C LEU A 11 11.03 42.42 13.52
N GLY A 12 10.11 42.67 14.45
CA GLY A 12 9.45 41.63 15.22
C GLY A 12 8.61 40.67 14.36
N LEU A 13 7.88 41.21 13.37
CA LEU A 13 7.12 40.41 12.40
C LEU A 13 8.03 39.59 11.49
N ILE A 14 9.14 40.15 11.02
CA ILE A 14 10.12 39.42 10.18
C ILE A 14 10.77 38.28 10.98
N LEU A 15 11.14 38.50 12.23
CA LEU A 15 11.70 37.46 13.11
C LEU A 15 10.69 36.38 13.45
N LEU A 16 9.41 36.72 13.62
CA LEU A 16 8.32 35.75 13.79
C LEU A 16 8.08 34.95 12.53
N CYS A 17 8.12 35.56 11.34
CA CYS A 17 8.02 34.88 10.06
C CYS A 17 9.21 33.95 9.84
N ILE A 18 10.45 34.36 10.13
CA ILE A 18 11.64 33.51 10.01
C ILE A 18 11.58 32.33 11.00
N ALA A 19 11.12 32.55 12.25
CA ALA A 19 10.93 31.48 13.23
C ALA A 19 9.79 30.54 12.82
N PHE A 20 8.71 31.04 12.22
CA PHE A 20 7.59 30.24 11.71
C PHE A 20 8.00 29.45 10.48
N PHE A 21 8.71 30.07 9.51
CA PHE A 21 9.28 29.38 8.35
C PHE A 21 10.39 28.39 8.74
N GLY A 22 11.22 28.69 9.74
CA GLY A 22 12.25 27.78 10.26
C GLY A 22 11.64 26.52 10.92
N LYS A 23 10.50 26.64 11.62
CA LYS A 23 9.75 25.51 12.15
C LYS A 23 9.03 24.69 11.06
N TYR A 24 8.67 25.31 9.93
CA TYR A 24 7.99 24.62 8.82
C TYR A 24 8.95 23.84 7.91
N GLN A 25 10.25 24.08 8.00
CA GLN A 25 11.31 23.39 7.25
C GLN A 25 12.12 22.40 8.11
N GLN A 26 11.57 21.87 9.18
CA GLN A 26 12.21 20.71 9.79
C GLN A 26 12.04 19.53 8.84
N LYS A 27 13.01 19.35 7.91
CA LYS A 27 13.15 18.10 7.17
C LYS A 27 13.17 16.99 8.21
N THR A 28 12.18 16.12 8.19
CA THR A 28 12.13 14.95 9.06
C THR A 28 13.45 14.21 8.87
N GLN A 29 14.24 14.10 9.91
CA GLN A 29 15.52 13.41 9.84
C GLN A 29 15.24 11.90 9.71
N LEU A 30 16.05 11.17 8.91
CA LEU A 30 15.92 9.72 8.82
C LEU A 30 16.30 9.07 10.17
N ASP A 31 15.49 8.13 10.60
CA ASP A 31 15.72 7.34 11.82
C ASP A 31 16.48 6.06 11.47
N HIS A 32 17.79 6.15 11.51
CA HIS A 32 18.70 5.03 11.26
C HIS A 32 18.72 4.01 12.41
N THR A 33 18.16 4.35 13.57
CA THR A 33 18.19 3.47 14.76
C THR A 33 17.08 2.42 14.68
N ASN A 34 15.87 2.86 14.38
CA ASN A 34 14.68 2.01 14.45
C ASN A 34 14.31 1.37 13.10
N TYR A 35 14.78 1.93 11.97
CA TYR A 35 14.36 1.47 10.65
C TYR A 35 15.53 1.03 9.77
N LEU A 36 15.26 -0.03 9.01
CA LEU A 36 16.15 -0.52 7.95
C LEU A 36 16.36 0.57 6.89
N GLN A 37 17.58 0.71 6.41
CA GLN A 37 17.96 1.64 5.37
C GLN A 37 18.16 0.87 4.06
N SER A 38 17.31 1.08 3.08
CA SER A 38 17.35 0.36 1.81
C SER A 38 17.01 1.30 0.65
N SER A 39 17.57 1.01 -0.53
CA SER A 39 17.11 1.63 -1.78
C SER A 39 15.85 0.98 -2.35
N ARG A 40 15.31 -0.08 -1.70
CA ARG A 40 14.11 -0.81 -2.11
C ARG A 40 12.90 0.11 -2.06
N PRO A 41 12.19 0.30 -3.20
CA PRO A 41 10.97 1.09 -3.22
C PRO A 41 9.80 0.32 -2.59
N THR A 42 8.83 1.07 -2.06
CA THR A 42 7.53 0.54 -1.65
C THR A 42 6.45 1.20 -2.49
N LEU A 43 5.67 0.39 -3.22
CA LEU A 43 4.60 0.83 -4.10
C LEU A 43 3.26 0.71 -3.37
N PHE A 44 2.45 1.76 -3.42
CA PHE A 44 1.13 1.83 -2.80
C PHE A 44 0.04 1.90 -3.87
N PHE A 45 -0.97 1.02 -3.76
CA PHE A 45 -2.06 0.86 -4.71
C PHE A 45 -3.41 1.14 -4.06
N HIS A 46 -4.11 2.15 -4.54
CA HIS A 46 -5.41 2.58 -4.01
C HIS A 46 -6.60 1.67 -4.41
N GLY A 47 -7.73 1.86 -3.74
CA GLY A 47 -8.98 1.16 -4.00
C GLY A 47 -9.79 1.70 -5.19
N TYR A 48 -10.95 1.06 -5.45
CA TYR A 48 -11.89 1.41 -6.52
C TYR A 48 -12.42 2.83 -6.37
N GLY A 49 -12.41 3.59 -7.46
CA GLY A 49 -12.89 4.97 -7.50
C GLY A 49 -12.11 5.95 -6.64
N SER A 50 -10.95 5.55 -6.12
CA SER A 50 -10.05 6.34 -5.29
C SER A 50 -8.91 6.95 -6.10
N SER A 51 -7.87 7.44 -5.43
CA SER A 51 -6.69 8.06 -6.02
C SER A 51 -5.47 7.88 -5.12
N ALA A 52 -4.29 8.25 -5.60
CA ALA A 52 -3.06 8.30 -4.81
C ALA A 52 -3.15 9.19 -3.54
N ASN A 53 -4.21 9.96 -3.39
CA ASN A 53 -4.45 10.72 -2.17
C ASN A 53 -4.87 9.83 -0.99
N ALA A 54 -5.47 8.66 -1.25
CA ALA A 54 -5.82 7.69 -0.22
C ALA A 54 -4.59 7.16 0.55
N GLU A 55 -3.42 7.09 -0.11
CA GLU A 55 -2.19 6.65 0.53
C GLU A 55 -1.45 7.78 1.27
N LYS A 56 -1.97 9.02 1.19
CA LYS A 56 -1.27 10.19 1.76
C LYS A 56 -1.04 10.07 3.25
N HIS A 57 -2.05 9.60 4.00
CA HIS A 57 -1.94 9.45 5.46
C HIS A 57 -0.82 8.47 5.83
N MET A 58 -0.82 7.27 5.29
CA MET A 58 0.19 6.24 5.53
C MET A 58 1.60 6.69 5.11
N THR A 59 1.71 7.34 3.95
CA THR A 59 3.01 7.81 3.44
C THR A 59 3.55 9.02 4.24
N ASP A 60 2.67 9.91 4.72
CA ASP A 60 3.05 11.00 5.62
C ASP A 60 3.44 10.48 7.00
N ALA A 61 2.77 9.43 7.51
CA ALA A 61 3.16 8.74 8.75
C ALA A 61 4.56 8.14 8.62
N ALA A 62 4.87 7.47 7.51
CA ALA A 62 6.22 6.94 7.25
C ALA A 62 7.29 8.05 7.17
N LYS A 63 6.98 9.18 6.52
CA LYS A 63 7.87 10.36 6.52
C LYS A 63 8.06 10.93 7.91
N LYS A 64 6.98 11.10 8.67
CA LYS A 64 7.01 11.64 10.05
C LYS A 64 7.81 10.74 10.99
N ALA A 65 7.74 9.43 10.80
CA ALA A 65 8.52 8.46 11.55
C ALA A 65 10.00 8.44 11.17
N GLY A 66 10.42 9.14 10.11
CA GLY A 66 11.82 9.14 9.64
C GLY A 66 12.20 7.91 8.82
N VAL A 67 11.23 7.18 8.28
CA VAL A 67 11.45 6.02 7.39
C VAL A 67 12.04 6.47 6.05
N THR A 68 11.47 7.52 5.47
CA THR A 68 11.83 8.05 4.16
C THR A 68 11.69 9.56 4.08
N GLN A 69 12.38 10.17 3.15
CA GLN A 69 12.19 11.57 2.74
C GLN A 69 11.66 11.66 1.30
N THR A 70 11.54 10.53 0.59
CA THR A 70 11.24 10.49 -0.85
C THR A 70 9.91 9.81 -1.08
N VAL A 71 8.93 10.58 -1.54
CA VAL A 71 7.62 10.09 -2.02
C VAL A 71 7.37 10.69 -3.39
N ILE A 72 7.09 9.84 -4.38
CA ILE A 72 6.72 10.24 -5.74
C ILE A 72 5.39 9.61 -6.13
N THR A 73 4.84 9.99 -7.28
CA THR A 73 3.62 9.40 -7.83
C THR A 73 3.89 8.82 -9.22
N ALA A 74 3.43 7.60 -9.45
CA ALA A 74 3.36 6.97 -10.75
C ALA A 74 1.92 7.09 -11.28
N ASN A 75 1.73 7.94 -12.28
CA ASN A 75 0.41 8.20 -12.88
C ASN A 75 0.25 7.28 -14.10
N VAL A 76 -0.77 6.44 -14.08
CA VAL A 76 -1.09 5.47 -15.11
C VAL A 76 -2.29 5.98 -15.91
N ALA A 77 -2.08 6.24 -17.19
CA ALA A 77 -3.14 6.63 -18.13
C ALA A 77 -4.02 5.42 -18.50
N ASP A 78 -5.17 5.66 -19.11
CA ASP A 78 -6.14 4.62 -19.50
C ASP A 78 -5.54 3.58 -20.46
N ASP A 79 -4.55 3.97 -21.26
CA ASP A 79 -3.81 3.09 -22.17
C ASP A 79 -2.62 2.36 -21.50
N GLY A 80 -2.42 2.56 -20.19
CA GLY A 80 -1.33 1.95 -19.43
C GLY A 80 0.00 2.72 -19.48
N GLN A 81 0.09 3.84 -20.18
CA GLN A 81 1.31 4.66 -20.15
C GLN A 81 1.56 5.23 -18.74
N VAL A 82 2.81 5.17 -18.27
CA VAL A 82 3.18 5.61 -16.92
C VAL A 82 4.04 6.87 -16.98
N ARG A 83 3.59 7.92 -16.28
CA ARG A 83 4.33 9.15 -16.06
C ARG A 83 4.66 9.31 -14.57
N LEU A 84 5.94 9.50 -14.24
CA LEU A 84 6.38 9.76 -12.89
C LEU A 84 6.27 11.26 -12.56
N THR A 85 5.67 11.58 -11.42
CA THR A 85 5.64 12.94 -10.83
C THR A 85 6.52 12.95 -9.59
N GLY A 86 7.57 13.74 -9.61
CA GLY A 86 8.68 13.71 -8.66
C GLY A 86 9.86 12.88 -9.16
N THR A 87 10.92 12.84 -8.36
CA THR A 87 12.16 12.12 -8.68
C THR A 87 12.68 11.40 -7.45
N ILE A 88 13.23 10.21 -7.64
CA ILE A 88 13.97 9.47 -6.61
C ILE A 88 15.45 9.83 -6.76
N PRO A 89 16.02 10.61 -5.83
CA PRO A 89 17.43 10.97 -5.91
C PRO A 89 18.34 9.76 -5.68
N LYS A 90 19.56 9.82 -6.21
CA LYS A 90 20.59 8.79 -5.93
C LYS A 90 20.84 8.70 -4.41
N GLY A 91 20.81 7.49 -3.88
CA GLY A 91 20.97 7.25 -2.45
C GLY A 91 19.70 7.50 -1.61
N ALA A 92 18.53 7.68 -2.24
CA ALA A 92 17.26 7.75 -1.51
C ALA A 92 17.06 6.50 -0.65
N VAL A 93 16.61 6.73 0.58
CA VAL A 93 16.33 5.67 1.55
C VAL A 93 14.85 5.37 1.56
N ASN A 94 14.50 4.09 1.41
CA ASN A 94 13.13 3.58 1.47
C ASN A 94 12.15 4.41 0.63
N PRO A 95 12.43 4.69 -0.66
CA PRO A 95 11.57 5.55 -1.46
C PRO A 95 10.17 4.97 -1.58
N ILE A 96 9.16 5.82 -1.51
CA ILE A 96 7.75 5.44 -1.63
C ILE A 96 7.21 5.94 -2.97
N ILE A 97 6.46 5.10 -3.65
CA ILE A 97 5.76 5.40 -4.89
C ILE A 97 4.27 5.19 -4.67
N LYS A 98 3.48 6.26 -4.77
CA LYS A 98 2.02 6.16 -4.83
C LYS A 98 1.61 5.92 -6.27
N VAL A 99 0.79 4.91 -6.51
CA VAL A 99 0.25 4.62 -7.83
C VAL A 99 -1.08 5.35 -7.99
N GLU A 100 -1.24 6.07 -9.10
CA GLU A 100 -2.46 6.79 -9.48
C GLU A 100 -3.00 6.22 -10.78
N TYR A 101 -4.19 5.62 -10.76
CA TYR A 101 -4.87 5.13 -11.95
C TYR A 101 -5.87 6.16 -12.47
N GLN A 102 -5.72 6.62 -13.71
CA GLN A 102 -6.70 7.47 -14.37
C GLN A 102 -8.03 6.72 -14.51
N ASN A 103 -8.01 5.48 -15.01
CA ASN A 103 -9.16 4.56 -15.00
C ASN A 103 -9.24 3.81 -13.66
N ASN A 104 -9.62 4.53 -12.60
CA ASN A 104 -9.68 4.01 -11.23
C ASN A 104 -10.95 3.18 -10.92
N ARG A 105 -11.80 2.91 -11.91
CA ARG A 105 -13.06 2.17 -11.77
C ARG A 105 -13.15 0.91 -12.62
N THR A 106 -12.08 0.53 -13.30
CA THR A 106 -12.06 -0.74 -14.04
C THR A 106 -11.84 -1.92 -13.10
N PRO A 107 -12.74 -2.92 -13.06
CA PRO A 107 -12.52 -4.15 -12.33
C PRO A 107 -11.85 -5.24 -13.20
N ASP A 108 -11.55 -4.96 -14.47
CA ASP A 108 -11.01 -5.94 -15.41
C ASP A 108 -9.62 -6.42 -14.94
N PRO A 109 -9.46 -7.71 -14.61
CA PRO A 109 -8.20 -8.27 -14.11
C PRO A 109 -7.01 -8.02 -15.03
N LYS A 110 -7.19 -8.12 -16.35
CA LYS A 110 -6.12 -7.91 -17.32
C LYS A 110 -5.66 -6.47 -17.36
N VAL A 111 -6.61 -5.52 -17.22
CA VAL A 111 -6.30 -4.09 -17.24
C VAL A 111 -5.54 -3.71 -15.97
N ILE A 112 -6.04 -4.09 -14.78
CA ILE A 112 -5.40 -3.73 -13.50
C ILE A 112 -4.06 -4.42 -13.29
N SER A 113 -3.89 -5.66 -13.77
CA SER A 113 -2.61 -6.35 -13.78
C SER A 113 -1.61 -5.63 -14.70
N ASN A 114 -2.03 -5.30 -15.92
CA ASN A 114 -1.17 -4.55 -16.84
C ASN A 114 -0.77 -3.18 -16.28
N TYR A 115 -1.66 -2.45 -15.62
CA TYR A 115 -1.32 -1.18 -14.99
C TYR A 115 -0.22 -1.35 -13.93
N ALA A 116 -0.34 -2.34 -13.06
CA ALA A 116 0.69 -2.66 -12.07
C ALA A 116 2.02 -3.05 -12.74
N TYR A 117 1.97 -3.89 -13.77
CA TYR A 117 3.15 -4.27 -14.56
C TYR A 117 3.85 -3.07 -15.20
N GLN A 118 3.11 -2.16 -15.84
CA GLN A 118 3.69 -0.98 -16.49
C GLN A 118 4.35 -0.04 -15.45
N VAL A 119 3.79 0.10 -14.25
CA VAL A 119 4.41 0.85 -13.15
C VAL A 119 5.73 0.21 -12.75
N VAL A 120 5.75 -1.10 -12.48
CA VAL A 120 6.96 -1.83 -12.10
C VAL A 120 8.04 -1.71 -13.18
N LYS A 121 7.67 -1.95 -14.43
CA LYS A 121 8.57 -1.84 -15.58
C LYS A 121 9.14 -0.42 -15.71
N LYS A 122 8.30 0.61 -15.64
CA LYS A 122 8.74 2.01 -15.72
C LYS A 122 9.73 2.37 -14.62
N LEU A 123 9.48 1.92 -13.40
CA LEU A 123 10.37 2.17 -12.25
C LEU A 123 11.69 1.42 -12.39
N GLN A 124 11.65 0.16 -12.85
CA GLN A 124 12.84 -0.64 -13.10
C GLN A 124 13.71 -0.03 -14.20
N GLU A 125 13.13 0.40 -15.32
CA GLU A 125 13.83 1.05 -16.42
C GLU A 125 14.45 2.39 -16.01
N THR A 126 13.76 3.14 -15.12
CA THR A 126 14.22 4.49 -14.72
C THR A 126 15.25 4.46 -13.59
N TYR A 127 15.09 3.54 -12.62
CA TYR A 127 15.88 3.54 -11.38
C TYR A 127 16.65 2.24 -11.14
N HIS A 128 16.47 1.21 -11.97
CA HIS A 128 17.17 -0.08 -11.93
C HIS A 128 17.00 -0.84 -10.59
N PHE A 129 15.84 -0.72 -9.94
CA PHE A 129 15.53 -1.48 -8.75
C PHE A 129 15.56 -2.99 -9.00
N LYS A 130 16.08 -3.74 -8.03
CA LYS A 130 16.14 -5.22 -8.05
C LYS A 130 15.12 -5.86 -7.14
N GLU A 131 14.60 -5.09 -6.20
CA GLU A 131 13.65 -5.53 -5.18
C GLU A 131 12.63 -4.42 -4.94
N MET A 132 11.43 -4.80 -4.49
CA MET A 132 10.36 -3.87 -4.12
C MET A 132 9.48 -4.45 -3.01
N ASN A 133 8.71 -3.57 -2.36
CA ASN A 133 7.59 -3.95 -1.50
C ASN A 133 6.28 -3.44 -2.12
N LEU A 134 5.18 -4.13 -1.84
CA LEU A 134 3.85 -3.77 -2.31
C LEU A 134 2.92 -3.53 -1.12
N VAL A 135 2.14 -2.47 -1.16
CA VAL A 135 1.07 -2.15 -0.22
C VAL A 135 -0.18 -1.85 -1.03
N ALA A 136 -1.29 -2.47 -0.68
CA ALA A 136 -2.52 -2.30 -1.44
C ALA A 136 -3.74 -2.19 -0.52
N HIS A 137 -4.66 -1.32 -0.86
CA HIS A 137 -5.96 -1.17 -0.20
C HIS A 137 -7.10 -1.58 -1.14
N SER A 138 -8.05 -2.37 -0.62
CA SER A 138 -9.28 -2.74 -1.34
C SER A 138 -8.98 -3.32 -2.75
N MET A 139 -9.52 -2.74 -3.82
CA MET A 139 -9.27 -3.17 -5.21
C MET A 139 -7.78 -3.13 -5.60
N GLY A 140 -6.98 -2.29 -4.97
CA GLY A 140 -5.53 -2.30 -5.19
C GLY A 140 -4.90 -3.68 -4.93
N ASN A 141 -5.49 -4.47 -4.01
CA ASN A 141 -5.05 -5.85 -3.77
C ASN A 141 -5.27 -6.74 -5.01
N MET A 142 -6.35 -6.50 -5.75
CA MET A 142 -6.58 -7.24 -7.00
C MET A 142 -5.50 -6.92 -8.03
N SER A 143 -5.11 -5.64 -8.17
CA SER A 143 -3.98 -5.26 -9.05
C SER A 143 -2.70 -6.00 -8.68
N VAL A 144 -2.39 -6.09 -7.38
CA VAL A 144 -1.20 -6.79 -6.87
C VAL A 144 -1.31 -8.31 -7.10
N LEU A 145 -2.44 -8.92 -6.81
CA LEU A 145 -2.61 -10.38 -6.92
C LEU A 145 -2.60 -10.83 -8.38
N TYR A 146 -3.26 -10.10 -9.29
CA TYR A 146 -3.21 -10.41 -10.71
C TYR A 146 -1.83 -10.13 -11.33
N TYR A 147 -1.13 -9.07 -10.87
CA TYR A 147 0.27 -8.87 -11.23
C TYR A 147 1.15 -10.05 -10.79
N LEU A 148 0.99 -10.53 -9.56
CA LEU A 148 1.72 -11.69 -9.05
C LEU A 148 1.37 -12.97 -9.81
N LEU A 149 0.10 -13.15 -10.17
CA LEU A 149 -0.37 -14.29 -10.94
C LEU A 149 0.28 -14.36 -12.33
N GLU A 150 0.41 -13.22 -12.99
CA GLU A 150 0.92 -13.13 -14.37
C GLU A 150 2.44 -12.96 -14.46
N HIS A 151 3.04 -12.32 -13.45
CA HIS A 151 4.44 -11.87 -13.50
C HIS A 151 5.27 -12.24 -12.27
N GLY A 152 4.69 -12.87 -11.26
CA GLY A 152 5.38 -13.15 -9.98
C GLY A 152 6.61 -14.04 -10.11
N SER A 153 6.69 -14.88 -11.14
CA SER A 153 7.81 -15.76 -11.44
C SER A 153 8.79 -15.22 -12.50
N ASP A 154 8.58 -14.01 -13.03
CA ASP A 154 9.48 -13.42 -14.03
C ASP A 154 10.77 -12.90 -13.35
N GLU A 155 11.88 -13.62 -13.56
CA GLU A 155 13.19 -13.27 -13.01
C GLU A 155 13.77 -11.95 -13.56
N ASN A 156 13.22 -11.42 -14.64
CA ASN A 156 13.65 -10.14 -15.22
C ASN A 156 13.03 -8.94 -14.48
N LEU A 157 11.99 -9.16 -13.66
CA LEU A 157 11.35 -8.11 -12.88
C LEU A 157 11.93 -8.01 -11.45
N PRO A 158 11.76 -6.86 -10.77
CA PRO A 158 12.18 -6.71 -9.37
C PRO A 158 11.49 -7.71 -8.47
N LYS A 159 12.26 -8.39 -7.60
CA LYS A 159 11.71 -9.32 -6.61
C LYS A 159 10.84 -8.61 -5.60
N ILE A 160 9.66 -9.16 -5.33
CA ILE A 160 8.80 -8.67 -4.25
C ILE A 160 9.30 -9.28 -2.94
N ILE A 161 9.58 -8.44 -1.94
CA ILE A 161 10.11 -8.90 -0.64
C ILE A 161 9.03 -8.85 0.43
N LYS A 162 8.17 -7.83 0.42
CA LYS A 162 7.06 -7.72 1.37
C LYS A 162 5.79 -7.31 0.64
N GLN A 163 4.66 -7.88 1.08
CA GLN A 163 3.33 -7.54 0.62
C GLN A 163 2.45 -7.20 1.82
N VAL A 164 1.82 -6.03 1.80
CA VAL A 164 0.78 -5.65 2.76
C VAL A 164 -0.54 -5.55 2.02
N ALA A 165 -1.51 -6.37 2.44
CA ALA A 165 -2.88 -6.34 1.95
C ALA A 165 -3.77 -5.68 3.01
N ILE A 166 -4.45 -4.59 2.68
CA ILE A 166 -5.36 -3.87 3.57
C ILE A 166 -6.76 -3.98 2.99
N ALA A 167 -7.74 -4.43 3.79
CA ALA A 167 -9.14 -4.54 3.39
C ALA A 167 -9.33 -5.28 2.05
N ASN A 168 -8.56 -6.37 1.82
CA ASN A 168 -8.68 -7.14 0.59
C ASN A 168 -10.01 -7.90 0.53
N HIS A 169 -10.50 -8.19 -0.68
CA HIS A 169 -11.78 -8.85 -0.91
C HIS A 169 -11.65 -10.02 -1.90
N VAL A 170 -10.63 -10.87 -1.67
CA VAL A 170 -10.28 -11.95 -2.62
C VAL A 170 -11.42 -12.93 -2.87
N ALA A 171 -12.25 -13.22 -1.86
CA ALA A 171 -13.39 -14.12 -2.01
C ALA A 171 -14.69 -13.41 -2.43
N GLY A 172 -14.62 -12.09 -2.65
CA GLY A 172 -15.76 -11.28 -3.10
C GLY A 172 -16.26 -10.27 -2.07
N ILE A 173 -17.26 -9.51 -2.48
CA ILE A 173 -17.94 -8.46 -1.70
C ILE A 173 -19.40 -8.87 -1.51
N GLU A 174 -19.93 -8.71 -0.29
CA GLU A 174 -21.31 -9.01 0.02
C GLU A 174 -22.28 -8.21 -0.87
N GLY A 175 -23.35 -8.86 -1.33
CA GLY A 175 -24.32 -8.26 -2.27
C GLY A 175 -23.81 -8.13 -3.72
N MET A 176 -22.56 -8.50 -4.02
CA MET A 176 -22.00 -8.49 -5.37
C MET A 176 -21.64 -9.91 -5.84
N ASN A 177 -20.55 -10.46 -5.35
CA ASN A 177 -19.99 -11.73 -5.81
C ASN A 177 -19.49 -12.63 -4.69
N LEU A 178 -19.69 -12.27 -3.42
CA LEU A 178 -19.36 -13.14 -2.29
C LEU A 178 -20.35 -14.32 -2.24
N PRO A 179 -19.87 -15.58 -2.19
CA PRO A 179 -20.76 -16.73 -2.00
C PRO A 179 -21.55 -16.61 -0.69
N GLN A 180 -22.86 -16.90 -0.75
CA GLN A 180 -23.73 -16.84 0.42
C GLN A 180 -23.30 -17.84 1.48
N GLY A 181 -23.22 -17.41 2.75
CA GLY A 181 -22.83 -18.25 3.86
C GLY A 181 -21.39 -18.76 3.80
N LEU A 182 -20.50 -18.03 3.11
CA LEU A 182 -19.10 -18.35 3.01
C LEU A 182 -18.47 -18.56 4.39
N THR A 183 -17.81 -19.68 4.58
CA THR A 183 -16.96 -19.98 5.74
C THR A 183 -15.57 -20.39 5.28
N LEU A 184 -14.60 -20.34 6.19
CA LEU A 184 -13.25 -20.85 5.93
C LEU A 184 -12.99 -22.07 6.83
N ASP A 185 -12.32 -23.06 6.29
CA ASP A 185 -11.72 -24.12 7.10
C ASP A 185 -10.72 -23.48 8.07
N THR A 186 -10.82 -23.81 9.35
CA THR A 186 -10.04 -23.15 10.42
C THR A 186 -8.55 -23.49 10.39
N GLN A 187 -8.17 -24.62 9.80
CA GLN A 187 -6.77 -25.07 9.73
C GLN A 187 -6.11 -24.59 8.43
N THR A 188 -6.77 -24.79 7.30
CA THR A 188 -6.21 -24.56 5.97
C THR A 188 -6.57 -23.20 5.39
N GLY A 189 -7.66 -22.57 5.86
CA GLY A 189 -8.21 -21.34 5.29
C GLY A 189 -8.98 -21.57 3.98
N ILE A 190 -9.27 -22.82 3.61
CA ILE A 190 -10.02 -23.16 2.37
C ILE A 190 -11.44 -22.60 2.47
N PRO A 191 -11.89 -21.79 1.50
CA PRO A 191 -13.27 -21.32 1.46
C PRO A 191 -14.25 -22.46 1.15
N SER A 192 -15.41 -22.49 1.85
CA SER A 192 -16.48 -23.47 1.61
C SER A 192 -17.13 -23.36 0.23
N ALA A 193 -17.01 -22.20 -0.42
CA ALA A 193 -17.43 -21.93 -1.79
C ALA A 193 -16.49 -20.88 -2.42
N MET A 194 -16.37 -20.93 -3.74
CA MET A 194 -15.46 -20.06 -4.49
C MET A 194 -16.19 -19.45 -5.67
N ASN A 195 -16.20 -18.12 -5.74
CA ASN A 195 -16.67 -17.41 -6.93
C ASN A 195 -15.62 -17.48 -8.07
N GLU A 196 -15.97 -17.00 -9.25
CA GLU A 196 -15.10 -17.04 -10.45
C GLU A 196 -13.77 -16.30 -10.21
N GLN A 197 -13.80 -15.14 -9.56
CA GLN A 197 -12.59 -14.38 -9.19
C GLN A 197 -11.63 -15.22 -8.35
N TYR A 198 -12.15 -15.87 -7.30
CA TYR A 198 -11.33 -16.68 -6.41
C TYR A 198 -10.78 -17.93 -7.11
N GLN A 199 -11.61 -18.59 -7.94
CA GLN A 199 -11.18 -19.73 -8.74
C GLN A 199 -10.04 -19.38 -9.67
N HIS A 200 -10.08 -18.18 -10.31
CA HIS A 200 -8.97 -17.69 -11.14
C HIS A 200 -7.70 -17.47 -10.30
N LEU A 201 -7.83 -16.90 -9.10
CA LEU A 201 -6.70 -16.65 -8.20
C LEU A 201 -6.09 -17.92 -7.59
N LEU A 202 -6.76 -19.09 -7.66
CA LEU A 202 -6.19 -20.36 -7.17
C LEU A 202 -4.83 -20.70 -7.79
N ALA A 203 -4.57 -20.25 -9.02
CA ALA A 203 -3.28 -20.49 -9.68
C ALA A 203 -2.11 -19.81 -8.95
N LEU A 204 -2.36 -18.83 -8.07
CA LEU A 204 -1.32 -18.28 -7.17
C LEU A 204 -0.68 -19.36 -6.30
N ARG A 205 -1.41 -20.41 -5.93
CA ARG A 205 -0.86 -21.54 -5.16
C ARG A 205 0.29 -22.26 -5.89
N GLU A 206 0.40 -22.10 -7.19
CA GLU A 206 1.45 -22.69 -8.02
C GLU A 206 2.55 -21.68 -8.40
N VAL A 207 2.16 -20.42 -8.67
CA VAL A 207 3.07 -19.42 -9.25
C VAL A 207 3.55 -18.34 -8.26
N TYR A 208 2.93 -18.24 -7.07
CA TYR A 208 3.38 -17.27 -6.05
C TYR A 208 4.83 -17.53 -5.68
N PRO A 209 5.72 -16.51 -5.62
CA PRO A 209 7.15 -16.69 -5.36
C PRO A 209 7.42 -17.46 -4.08
N GLU A 210 8.02 -18.63 -4.20
CA GLU A 210 8.21 -19.56 -3.09
C GLU A 210 9.26 -19.07 -2.10
N ASN A 211 8.91 -19.07 -0.81
CA ASN A 211 9.77 -18.67 0.32
C ASN A 211 10.46 -17.31 0.13
N GLN A 212 9.78 -16.38 -0.57
CA GLN A 212 10.34 -15.07 -0.90
C GLN A 212 9.65 -13.91 -0.21
N ILE A 213 8.33 -13.90 -0.16
CA ILE A 213 7.53 -12.74 0.22
C ILE A 213 7.03 -12.88 1.66
N ASP A 214 7.37 -11.91 2.52
CA ASP A 214 6.71 -11.74 3.81
C ASP A 214 5.36 -11.04 3.59
N VAL A 215 4.25 -11.62 4.07
CA VAL A 215 2.89 -11.13 3.85
C VAL A 215 2.25 -10.66 5.16
N LEU A 216 1.66 -9.47 5.14
CA LEU A 216 0.81 -8.93 6.20
C LEU A 216 -0.59 -8.64 5.62
N ASN A 217 -1.61 -9.29 6.19
CA ASN A 217 -3.01 -9.08 5.83
C ASN A 217 -3.72 -8.33 6.95
N ILE A 218 -4.19 -7.10 6.68
CA ILE A 218 -4.88 -6.23 7.64
C ILE A 218 -6.35 -6.12 7.22
N TYR A 219 -7.27 -6.38 8.15
CA TYR A 219 -8.69 -6.22 7.90
C TYR A 219 -9.40 -5.57 9.10
N GLY A 220 -10.50 -4.90 8.82
CA GLY A 220 -11.25 -4.13 9.81
C GLY A 220 -12.47 -4.88 10.34
N ASP A 221 -12.86 -4.57 11.58
CA ASP A 221 -14.11 -5.05 12.18
C ASP A 221 -14.78 -3.90 12.95
N ILE A 222 -15.84 -3.36 12.36
CA ILE A 222 -16.68 -2.35 13.01
C ILE A 222 -17.83 -2.97 13.84
N GLY A 223 -17.83 -4.30 13.96
CA GLY A 223 -18.85 -5.15 14.52
C GLY A 223 -19.52 -6.03 13.44
N GLY A 224 -19.76 -7.31 13.75
CA GLY A 224 -20.36 -8.25 12.81
C GLY A 224 -19.40 -8.87 11.79
N GLU A 225 -18.10 -8.90 12.09
CA GLU A 225 -17.05 -9.46 11.23
C GLU A 225 -16.96 -8.77 9.86
N THR A 226 -17.06 -7.45 9.84
CA THR A 226 -16.98 -6.63 8.61
C THR A 226 -16.34 -5.28 8.89
N ASP A 227 -15.71 -4.71 7.86
CA ASP A 227 -15.27 -3.31 7.83
C ASP A 227 -16.37 -2.37 7.30
N GLY A 228 -17.60 -2.88 7.09
CA GLY A 228 -18.74 -2.18 6.52
C GLY A 228 -18.84 -2.25 4.99
N SER A 229 -17.84 -2.81 4.32
CA SER A 229 -17.84 -3.06 2.87
C SER A 229 -17.41 -4.48 2.53
N VAL A 230 -16.44 -5.02 3.28
CA VAL A 230 -15.90 -6.36 3.08
C VAL A 230 -16.09 -7.18 4.35
N LEU A 231 -16.64 -8.38 4.22
CA LEU A 231 -16.66 -9.33 5.33
C LEU A 231 -15.27 -9.88 5.62
N ASN A 232 -14.94 -10.03 6.89
CA ASN A 232 -13.63 -10.52 7.32
C ASN A 232 -13.29 -11.91 6.73
N VAL A 233 -14.28 -12.75 6.51
CA VAL A 233 -14.11 -14.05 5.84
C VAL A 233 -13.53 -13.90 4.43
N SER A 234 -13.91 -12.86 3.68
CA SER A 234 -13.35 -12.59 2.36
C SER A 234 -11.88 -12.17 2.44
N SER A 235 -11.54 -11.27 3.37
CA SER A 235 -10.15 -10.83 3.58
C SER A 235 -9.25 -11.97 4.04
N LYS A 236 -9.72 -12.80 4.96
CA LYS A 236 -8.98 -13.95 5.52
C LYS A 236 -8.75 -15.07 4.50
N ALA A 237 -9.59 -15.17 3.46
CA ALA A 237 -9.42 -16.16 2.39
C ALA A 237 -8.10 -15.98 1.60
N LEU A 238 -7.41 -14.83 1.72
CA LEU A 238 -6.08 -14.63 1.15
C LEU A 238 -5.07 -15.67 1.64
N ARG A 239 -5.20 -16.12 2.89
CA ARG A 239 -4.32 -17.13 3.49
C ARG A 239 -4.19 -18.37 2.62
N TYR A 240 -5.28 -18.94 2.16
CA TYR A 240 -5.25 -20.16 1.36
C TYR A 240 -4.56 -19.96 0.00
N LEU A 241 -4.65 -18.75 -0.58
CA LEU A 241 -4.03 -18.45 -1.87
C LEU A 241 -2.50 -18.36 -1.79
N VAL A 242 -1.94 -17.79 -0.69
CA VAL A 242 -0.53 -17.39 -0.70
C VAL A 242 0.30 -17.96 0.46
N ALA A 243 -0.30 -18.32 1.60
CA ALA A 243 0.45 -18.58 2.82
C ALA A 243 1.38 -19.80 2.73
N GLU A 244 1.01 -20.82 1.95
CA GLU A 244 1.82 -22.02 1.77
C GLU A 244 3.16 -21.76 1.07
N ARG A 245 3.16 -20.79 0.14
CA ARG A 245 4.35 -20.41 -0.63
C ARG A 245 5.05 -19.16 -0.10
N ALA A 246 4.35 -18.36 0.69
CA ALA A 246 4.94 -17.15 1.29
C ALA A 246 6.09 -17.53 2.25
N LYS A 247 7.07 -16.64 2.39
CA LYS A 247 8.13 -16.78 3.39
C LYS A 247 7.57 -16.65 4.81
N SER A 248 6.60 -15.77 4.99
CA SER A 248 5.80 -15.65 6.21
C SER A 248 4.42 -15.08 5.88
N TYR A 249 3.41 -15.43 6.69
CA TYR A 249 2.07 -14.89 6.56
C TYR A 249 1.53 -14.52 7.94
N ARG A 250 1.05 -13.27 8.09
CA ARG A 250 0.48 -12.76 9.31
C ARG A 250 -0.82 -12.01 9.03
N GLU A 251 -1.78 -12.15 9.93
CA GLU A 251 -3.05 -11.42 9.91
C GLU A 251 -3.13 -10.46 11.10
N GLU A 252 -3.68 -9.28 10.88
CA GLU A 252 -3.96 -8.29 11.91
C GLU A 252 -5.39 -7.76 11.74
N LYS A 253 -6.21 -7.96 12.77
CA LYS A 253 -7.56 -7.42 12.83
C LYS A 253 -7.54 -6.08 13.54
N ILE A 254 -8.16 -5.07 12.94
CA ILE A 254 -8.37 -3.75 13.55
C ILE A 254 -9.83 -3.69 13.97
N ASP A 255 -10.06 -3.47 15.26
CA ASP A 255 -11.41 -3.41 15.84
C ASP A 255 -11.88 -1.97 16.08
N GLY A 256 -13.19 -1.75 16.00
CA GLY A 256 -13.85 -0.51 16.38
C GLY A 256 -14.21 0.39 15.20
N LYS A 257 -14.82 1.55 15.51
CA LYS A 257 -15.38 2.46 14.50
C LYS A 257 -14.37 2.94 13.44
N ASP A 258 -13.11 3.10 13.83
CA ASP A 258 -12.05 3.58 12.96
C ASP A 258 -11.42 2.43 12.13
N ALA A 259 -12.02 1.22 12.20
CA ALA A 259 -11.71 0.06 11.38
C ALA A 259 -12.61 -0.05 10.12
N GLN A 260 -13.45 0.96 9.85
CA GLN A 260 -14.27 1.03 8.66
C GLN A 260 -13.39 1.02 7.40
N HIS A 261 -13.87 0.43 6.33
CA HIS A 261 -13.17 0.13 5.09
C HIS A 261 -12.19 1.23 4.63
N SER A 262 -12.71 2.44 4.41
CA SER A 262 -11.90 3.58 3.98
C SER A 262 -11.11 4.23 5.13
N GLN A 263 -11.49 3.99 6.40
CA GLN A 263 -10.74 4.53 7.54
C GLN A 263 -9.47 3.72 7.83
N LEU A 264 -9.35 2.49 7.33
CA LEU A 264 -8.14 1.68 7.52
C LEU A 264 -6.89 2.36 6.96
N HIS A 265 -6.97 3.05 5.83
CA HIS A 265 -5.83 3.78 5.28
C HIS A 265 -5.57 5.16 5.93
N GLU A 266 -6.44 5.58 6.89
CA GLU A 266 -6.29 6.77 7.72
C GLU A 266 -6.04 6.41 9.20
N ASN A 267 -5.84 5.13 9.52
CA ASN A 267 -5.79 4.63 10.89
C ASN A 267 -4.37 4.57 11.44
N PRO A 268 -4.06 5.29 12.56
CA PRO A 268 -2.71 5.29 13.14
C PRO A 268 -2.21 3.93 13.63
N ILE A 269 -3.11 2.97 13.91
CA ILE A 269 -2.72 1.59 14.27
C ILE A 269 -2.21 0.89 13.01
N VAL A 270 -2.91 1.04 11.89
CA VAL A 270 -2.48 0.53 10.58
C VAL A 270 -1.14 1.13 10.19
N ASP A 271 -0.94 2.44 10.37
CA ASP A 271 0.35 3.10 10.10
C ASP A 271 1.50 2.44 10.86
N LYS A 272 1.31 2.20 12.17
CA LYS A 272 2.34 1.57 13.01
C LYS A 272 2.65 0.15 12.56
N LEU A 273 1.63 -0.67 12.28
CA LEU A 273 1.78 -2.04 11.81
C LEU A 273 2.53 -2.07 10.47
N LEU A 274 2.13 -1.22 9.54
CA LEU A 274 2.73 -1.08 8.23
C LEU A 274 4.20 -0.65 8.31
N ILE A 275 4.50 0.41 9.08
CA ILE A 275 5.86 0.94 9.25
C ILE A 275 6.76 -0.11 9.89
N GLN A 276 6.29 -0.77 10.95
CA GLN A 276 7.07 -1.80 11.63
C GLN A 276 7.29 -3.02 10.74
N PHE A 277 6.27 -3.45 10.02
CA PHE A 277 6.39 -4.60 9.12
C PHE A 277 7.33 -4.33 7.95
N LEU A 278 7.19 -3.19 7.29
CA LEU A 278 7.96 -2.89 6.08
C LEU A 278 9.42 -2.54 6.39
N TRP A 279 9.68 -1.76 7.43
CA TRP A 279 10.98 -1.12 7.65
C TRP A 279 11.54 -1.29 9.07
N GLY A 280 10.77 -1.84 10.02
CA GLY A 280 11.27 -2.10 11.39
C GLY A 280 12.46 -3.06 11.42
N LYS A 281 13.38 -2.81 12.39
CA LYS A 281 14.51 -3.68 12.72
C LYS A 281 14.09 -4.75 13.71
#